data_baf5a8015e1d08c5c32757cc8012ab3d
#
_entry.id   baf5a8015e1d08c5c32757cc8012ab3d
#
_cell.length_a   1.000
_cell.length_b   1.000
_cell.length_c   1.000
_cell.angle_alpha   90.00
_cell.angle_beta   90.00
_cell.angle_gamma   90.00
#
_symmetry.space_group_name_H-M   'P 1'
#
loop_
_entity.id
_entity.type
_entity.pdbx_description
1 polymer ?
#
loop_
_entity_poly.entity_id
_entity_poly.type
_entity_poly.pdbx_seq_one_letter_code
_entity_poly.pdbx_strand_id
1 'polypeptide(L)'
;MVMEKNVLIVHFNTPEVTRATVLSVLKHTPDCKITIFDNSDRKPFVPMNGVRIIDNTKGQEIDFKKMLARYPNRIPNKDNFASAKHCYSVDYCFRYFRDGFVLLDSDVLVKNDISDLFDYSVAWVGMPHKTKKHEVNIPRLYPFCCFINTRLCRENGIHYFDGAYMWQLTDDHIRSWYDTGAWFLRATRQLPCKTIKIYDYIIHYGGASFRQLRPYTAVEWIKMNAHLWNNMEEIDIKDKVLVVIPYLAKAAQGREIEYAVAGWRKYFKEPYHIVVVGDYNPVVDTGDDISFIKCPRIEKPTLGNYRPHLDHVHKFREVRKHFPDTKGFIYTCDDIYAFRDFTMQDILKPKVKRLDIWGTLEHKNAWVRDNVRTRHVLRQKGLHIYDWVCHLPVYYEWDKLFAIYDKYHCDTKSYVVEQLYFNTYYPDVVPFVLDQKTDDIQFRLWNGSSIEDFKKAMKTKIWIANSVKGWQPEMETILQEFYGL
;
A
#
# COMPACT_ATOMS: atom_id res chain seq x y z
N MET A 1 17.29 33.56 -3.62
CA MET A 1 16.71 33.17 -2.32
C MET A 1 16.04 31.83 -2.54
N VAL A 2 16.45 30.80 -1.79
CA VAL A 2 15.81 29.47 -1.92
C VAL A 2 14.41 29.58 -1.29
N MET A 3 13.38 29.25 -2.06
CA MET A 3 12.00 29.25 -1.58
C MET A 3 11.78 28.05 -0.63
N GLU A 4 11.09 28.28 0.48
CA GLU A 4 10.81 27.23 1.47
C GLU A 4 9.70 26.31 0.98
N LYS A 5 9.90 25.00 1.07
CA LYS A 5 8.87 23.99 0.79
C LYS A 5 8.01 23.78 2.03
N ASN A 6 6.93 24.52 2.13
CA ASN A 6 6.00 24.43 3.26
C ASN A 6 4.84 23.47 2.93
N VAL A 7 4.49 22.61 3.88
CA VAL A 7 3.32 21.72 3.83
C VAL A 7 2.38 22.09 4.96
N LEU A 8 1.11 22.33 4.63
CA LEU A 8 0.04 22.54 5.60
C LEU A 8 -0.88 21.31 5.64
N ILE A 9 -1.11 20.79 6.85
CA ILE A 9 -2.07 19.73 7.13
C ILE A 9 -3.13 20.25 8.07
N VAL A 10 -4.42 20.19 7.68
CA VAL A 10 -5.53 20.51 8.58
C VAL A 10 -5.97 19.24 9.29
N HIS A 11 -5.79 19.23 10.61
CA HIS A 11 -6.06 18.06 11.45
C HIS A 11 -7.38 18.19 12.21
N PHE A 12 -8.11 17.05 12.32
CA PHE A 12 -9.30 16.91 13.15
C PHE A 12 -9.47 15.48 13.68
N ASN A 13 -9.20 15.26 14.97
CA ASN A 13 -9.47 14.00 15.71
C ASN A 13 -8.84 12.70 15.17
N THR A 14 -7.85 12.76 14.30
CA THR A 14 -7.22 11.58 13.68
C THR A 14 -5.70 11.57 13.86
N PRO A 15 -5.16 11.68 15.12
CA PRO A 15 -3.74 11.91 15.35
C PRO A 15 -2.83 10.83 14.77
N GLU A 16 -3.22 9.56 14.84
CA GLU A 16 -2.44 8.44 14.29
C GLU A 16 -2.33 8.51 12.77
N VAL A 17 -3.45 8.81 12.09
CA VAL A 17 -3.49 8.93 10.62
C VAL A 17 -2.69 10.15 10.17
N THR A 18 -2.88 11.30 10.85
CA THR A 18 -2.12 12.52 10.56
C THR A 18 -0.62 12.34 10.80
N ARG A 19 -0.24 11.58 11.85
CA ARG A 19 1.17 11.21 12.08
C ARG A 19 1.74 10.44 10.89
N ALA A 20 1.02 9.47 10.36
CA ALA A 20 1.44 8.73 9.17
C ALA A 20 1.55 9.65 7.94
N THR A 21 0.62 10.61 7.77
CA THR A 21 0.72 11.64 6.72
C THR A 21 2.03 12.43 6.85
N VAL A 22 2.33 12.96 8.05
CA VAL A 22 3.58 13.71 8.33
C VAL A 22 4.81 12.86 7.97
N LEU A 23 4.87 11.64 8.48
CA LEU A 23 6.01 10.74 8.24
C LEU A 23 6.17 10.42 6.75
N SER A 24 5.08 10.26 6.01
CA SER A 24 5.14 10.02 4.56
C SER A 24 5.69 11.23 3.80
N VAL A 25 5.36 12.47 4.23
CA VAL A 25 5.96 13.68 3.66
C VAL A 25 7.46 13.71 3.92
N LEU A 26 7.88 13.52 5.18
CA LEU A 26 9.30 13.54 5.56
C LEU A 26 10.12 12.44 4.89
N LYS A 27 9.51 11.30 4.63
CA LYS A 27 10.14 10.18 3.93
C LYS A 27 10.42 10.48 2.45
N HIS A 28 9.45 11.06 1.75
CA HIS A 28 9.53 11.26 0.31
C HIS A 28 10.01 12.66 -0.10
N THR A 29 9.90 13.65 0.81
CA THR A 29 10.35 15.02 0.58
C THR A 29 10.90 15.58 1.90
N PRO A 30 12.09 15.15 2.33
CA PRO A 30 12.63 15.42 3.68
C PRO A 30 12.95 16.88 3.97
N ASP A 31 13.08 17.73 2.97
CA ASP A 31 13.34 19.17 3.08
C ASP A 31 12.08 20.03 3.29
N CYS A 32 10.91 19.40 3.40
CA CYS A 32 9.67 20.11 3.69
C CYS A 32 9.57 20.56 5.15
N LYS A 33 9.05 21.77 5.34
CA LYS A 33 8.63 22.29 6.65
C LYS A 33 7.14 22.03 6.85
N ILE A 34 6.79 21.20 7.82
CA ILE A 34 5.41 20.80 8.06
C ILE A 34 4.76 21.65 9.14
N THR A 35 3.57 22.15 8.85
CA THR A 35 2.71 22.84 9.80
C THR A 35 1.37 22.12 9.87
N ILE A 36 0.92 21.81 11.08
CA ILE A 36 -0.41 21.25 11.35
C ILE A 36 -1.28 22.34 11.94
N PHE A 37 -2.46 22.56 11.35
CA PHE A 37 -3.51 23.34 11.96
C PHE A 37 -4.49 22.41 12.65
N ASP A 38 -4.48 22.39 14.00
CA ASP A 38 -5.24 21.43 14.80
C ASP A 38 -6.58 22.02 15.26
N ASN A 39 -7.67 21.49 14.70
CA ASN A 39 -9.06 21.83 15.04
C ASN A 39 -9.74 20.78 15.94
N SER A 40 -9.00 19.87 16.50
CA SER A 40 -9.55 18.74 17.27
C SER A 40 -10.33 19.21 18.49
N ASP A 41 -11.44 18.55 18.77
CA ASP A 41 -12.24 18.75 19.98
C ASP A 41 -12.11 17.58 20.98
N ARG A 42 -11.55 16.45 20.58
CA ARG A 42 -11.41 15.24 21.41
C ARG A 42 -10.03 14.59 21.36
N LYS A 43 -9.41 14.55 20.17
CA LYS A 43 -8.15 13.86 19.95
C LYS A 43 -7.16 14.80 19.25
N PRO A 44 -6.50 15.70 20.02
CA PRO A 44 -5.52 16.63 19.45
C PRO A 44 -4.32 15.87 18.87
N PHE A 45 -3.60 16.54 17.99
CA PHE A 45 -2.38 16.00 17.42
C PHE A 45 -1.26 15.96 18.48
N VAL A 46 -0.57 14.83 18.54
CA VAL A 46 0.57 14.66 19.45
C VAL A 46 1.79 15.33 18.84
N PRO A 47 2.47 16.26 19.55
CA PRO A 47 3.65 16.95 19.05
C PRO A 47 4.73 16.00 18.50
N MET A 48 5.35 16.40 17.39
CA MET A 48 6.47 15.72 16.76
C MET A 48 7.62 16.69 16.55
N ASN A 49 8.86 16.21 16.69
CA ASN A 49 10.05 17.02 16.42
C ASN A 49 10.04 17.55 14.97
N GLY A 50 10.36 18.82 14.79
CA GLY A 50 10.41 19.46 13.48
C GLY A 50 9.05 19.80 12.84
N VAL A 51 7.94 19.49 13.51
CA VAL A 51 6.58 19.82 13.07
C VAL A 51 6.02 20.99 13.86
N ARG A 52 5.61 22.04 13.17
CA ARG A 52 4.93 23.20 13.78
C ARG A 52 3.44 22.88 13.96
N ILE A 53 2.90 23.24 15.13
CA ILE A 53 1.47 23.12 15.41
C ILE A 53 0.88 24.51 15.63
N ILE A 54 -0.22 24.80 14.93
CA ILE A 54 -1.12 25.91 15.22
C ILE A 54 -2.32 25.31 15.94
N ASP A 55 -2.36 25.48 17.24
CA ASP A 55 -3.38 24.91 18.12
C ASP A 55 -4.66 25.75 18.07
N ASN A 56 -5.74 25.18 17.55
CA ASN A 56 -7.09 25.74 17.57
C ASN A 56 -8.11 24.84 18.29
N THR A 57 -7.64 23.94 19.13
CA THR A 57 -8.48 22.95 19.83
C THR A 57 -9.54 23.59 20.74
N LYS A 58 -9.27 24.80 21.23
CA LYS A 58 -10.19 25.60 22.06
C LYS A 58 -10.78 26.81 21.33
N GLY A 59 -10.52 26.94 20.03
CA GLY A 59 -10.97 28.08 19.23
C GLY A 59 -10.19 29.36 19.46
N GLN A 60 -8.95 29.27 19.94
CA GLN A 60 -8.09 30.41 20.27
C GLN A 60 -7.61 31.18 19.04
N GLU A 61 -7.43 30.51 17.92
CA GLU A 61 -7.04 31.13 16.65
C GLU A 61 -8.27 31.49 15.81
N ILE A 62 -9.25 30.59 15.73
CA ILE A 62 -10.50 30.78 15.01
C ILE A 62 -11.67 30.36 15.90
N ASP A 63 -12.47 31.32 16.36
CA ASP A 63 -13.73 31.04 17.04
C ASP A 63 -14.82 30.73 16.01
N PHE A 64 -14.98 29.46 15.69
CA PHE A 64 -15.98 29.03 14.71
C PHE A 64 -17.41 29.36 15.12
N LYS A 65 -17.73 29.44 16.40
CA LYS A 65 -19.06 29.82 16.87
C LYS A 65 -19.39 31.26 16.51
N LYS A 66 -18.46 32.18 16.80
CA LYS A 66 -18.60 33.59 16.41
C LYS A 66 -18.65 33.77 14.89
N MET A 67 -17.88 32.98 14.17
CA MET A 67 -17.82 33.07 12.74
C MET A 67 -19.11 32.60 12.08
N LEU A 68 -19.71 31.50 12.54
CA LEU A 68 -21.00 31.01 12.08
C LEU A 68 -22.16 31.97 12.41
N ALA A 69 -22.09 32.67 13.56
CA ALA A 69 -23.06 33.68 13.95
C ALA A 69 -23.14 34.87 12.96
N ARG A 70 -22.08 35.11 12.18
CA ARG A 70 -22.12 36.17 11.11
C ARG A 70 -22.99 35.77 9.91
N TYR A 71 -23.42 34.54 9.81
CA TYR A 71 -24.23 34.02 8.69
C TYR A 71 -25.50 33.31 9.19
N PRO A 72 -26.39 34.02 9.97
CA PRO A 72 -27.49 33.38 10.70
C PRO A 72 -28.55 32.77 9.78
N ASN A 73 -28.69 33.25 8.54
CA ASN A 73 -29.71 32.78 7.60
C ASN A 73 -29.26 31.56 6.78
N ARG A 74 -28.14 30.98 7.11
CA ARG A 74 -27.54 29.87 6.37
C ARG A 74 -27.48 28.65 7.24
N ILE A 75 -28.36 27.70 6.98
CA ILE A 75 -28.43 26.45 7.75
C ILE A 75 -27.17 25.63 7.45
N PRO A 76 -26.22 25.55 8.38
CA PRO A 76 -25.15 24.58 8.24
C PRO A 76 -25.80 23.20 8.34
N ASN A 77 -25.82 22.45 7.24
CA ASN A 77 -26.03 21.06 7.43
C ASN A 77 -24.75 20.50 8.11
N LYS A 78 -24.87 19.37 8.75
CA LYS A 78 -23.80 18.73 9.53
C LYS A 78 -22.55 18.47 8.68
N ASP A 79 -22.70 18.28 7.38
CA ASP A 79 -21.64 17.96 6.43
C ASP A 79 -20.87 19.23 6.01
N ASN A 80 -21.55 20.36 5.85
CA ASN A 80 -20.92 21.62 5.44
C ASN A 80 -20.11 22.28 6.56
N PHE A 81 -20.39 21.96 7.82
CA PHE A 81 -19.66 22.54 8.94
C PHE A 81 -18.20 22.10 8.97
N ALA A 82 -17.91 20.84 8.64
CA ALA A 82 -16.55 20.32 8.56
C ALA A 82 -15.76 21.01 7.43
N SER A 83 -16.39 21.16 6.25
CA SER A 83 -15.80 21.87 5.11
C SER A 83 -15.55 23.35 5.42
N ALA A 84 -16.46 24.00 6.15
CA ALA A 84 -16.27 25.39 6.58
C ALA A 84 -15.07 25.54 7.50
N LYS A 85 -14.94 24.67 8.52
CA LYS A 85 -13.78 24.70 9.42
C LYS A 85 -12.49 24.52 8.64
N HIS A 86 -12.44 23.57 7.69
CA HIS A 86 -11.29 23.36 6.86
C HIS A 86 -10.93 24.59 6.03
N CYS A 87 -11.90 25.18 5.30
CA CYS A 87 -11.69 26.36 4.47
C CYS A 87 -11.15 27.56 5.27
N TYR A 88 -11.73 27.82 6.43
CA TYR A 88 -11.28 28.92 7.28
C TYR A 88 -9.90 28.70 7.88
N SER A 89 -9.56 27.45 8.19
CA SER A 89 -8.21 27.10 8.66
C SER A 89 -7.16 27.35 7.59
N VAL A 90 -7.45 26.95 6.35
CA VAL A 90 -6.57 27.21 5.20
C VAL A 90 -6.44 28.70 4.94
N ASP A 91 -7.56 29.48 4.95
CA ASP A 91 -7.54 30.92 4.74
C ASP A 91 -6.79 31.66 5.85
N TYR A 92 -6.92 31.20 7.11
CA TYR A 92 -6.14 31.70 8.21
C TYR A 92 -4.64 31.49 7.96
N CYS A 93 -4.24 30.31 7.51
CA CYS A 93 -2.85 29.97 7.22
C CYS A 93 -2.28 30.74 6.02
N PHE A 94 -3.10 31.28 5.13
CA PHE A 94 -2.65 32.21 4.08
C PHE A 94 -1.83 33.39 4.63
N ARG A 95 -2.06 33.79 5.87
CA ARG A 95 -1.33 34.87 6.56
C ARG A 95 0.04 34.42 7.03
N TYR A 96 0.22 33.14 7.31
CA TYR A 96 1.47 32.60 7.84
C TYR A 96 2.49 32.28 6.75
N PHE A 97 2.03 31.80 5.61
CA PHE A 97 2.92 31.41 4.53
C PHE A 97 3.14 32.57 3.56
N ARG A 98 4.38 33.09 3.55
CA ARG A 98 4.73 34.24 2.72
C ARG A 98 4.60 33.92 1.23
N ASP A 99 5.12 32.79 0.77
CA ASP A 99 5.28 32.47 -0.63
C ASP A 99 4.30 31.41 -1.11
N GLY A 100 4.01 30.41 -0.28
CA GLY A 100 3.07 29.36 -0.59
C GLY A 100 3.27 28.11 0.24
N PHE A 101 2.37 27.13 0.03
CA PHE A 101 2.42 25.83 0.71
C PHE A 101 1.70 24.76 -0.11
N VAL A 102 2.08 23.51 0.07
CA VAL A 102 1.28 22.36 -0.35
C VAL A 102 0.26 22.06 0.75
N LEU A 103 -1.03 22.09 0.41
CA LEU A 103 -2.11 21.65 1.29
C LEU A 103 -2.28 20.14 1.15
N LEU A 104 -2.31 19.45 2.28
CA LEU A 104 -2.66 18.03 2.37
C LEU A 104 -3.79 17.83 3.39
N ASP A 105 -4.72 16.92 3.09
CA ASP A 105 -5.65 16.43 4.11
C ASP A 105 -4.93 15.50 5.09
N SER A 106 -5.47 15.36 6.29
CA SER A 106 -4.89 14.55 7.37
C SER A 106 -4.90 13.03 7.10
N ASP A 107 -5.55 12.60 6.03
CA ASP A 107 -5.68 11.20 5.62
C ASP A 107 -5.13 10.94 4.20
N VAL A 108 -4.04 11.62 3.89
CA VAL A 108 -3.24 11.45 2.67
C VAL A 108 -1.89 10.83 3.02
N LEU A 109 -1.44 9.86 2.25
CA LEU A 109 -0.06 9.38 2.31
C LEU A 109 0.68 9.75 1.02
N VAL A 110 1.82 10.39 1.17
CA VAL A 110 2.73 10.71 0.06
C VAL A 110 3.47 9.43 -0.33
N LYS A 111 3.56 9.16 -1.62
CA LYS A 111 4.23 7.96 -2.17
C LYS A 111 5.38 8.27 -3.11
N ASN A 112 5.51 9.52 -3.55
CA ASN A 112 6.61 10.00 -4.38
C ASN A 112 6.99 11.43 -3.94
N ASP A 113 8.18 11.89 -4.31
CA ASP A 113 8.63 13.25 -4.04
C ASP A 113 7.63 14.29 -4.59
N ILE A 114 7.17 15.19 -3.70
CA ILE A 114 6.22 16.27 -4.04
C ILE A 114 6.91 17.59 -4.37
N SER A 115 8.22 17.61 -4.55
CA SER A 115 8.97 18.84 -4.86
C SER A 115 8.47 19.56 -6.11
N ASP A 116 8.02 18.81 -7.11
CA ASP A 116 7.47 19.34 -8.37
C ASP A 116 6.15 20.09 -8.21
N LEU A 117 5.49 19.96 -7.06
CA LEU A 117 4.28 20.73 -6.76
C LEU A 117 4.59 22.18 -6.43
N PHE A 118 5.77 22.50 -5.92
CA PHE A 118 6.15 23.85 -5.49
C PHE A 118 6.51 24.77 -6.67
N ASP A 119 5.55 25.00 -7.54
CA ASP A 119 5.72 25.89 -8.72
C ASP A 119 5.20 27.30 -8.39
N TYR A 120 6.12 28.18 -8.03
CA TYR A 120 5.82 29.57 -7.63
C TYR A 120 5.51 30.51 -8.80
N SER A 121 5.50 30.01 -10.04
CA SER A 121 5.10 30.79 -11.22
C SER A 121 3.59 30.78 -11.47
N VAL A 122 2.84 29.90 -10.79
CA VAL A 122 1.41 29.72 -10.94
C VAL A 122 0.65 29.94 -9.63
N ALA A 123 -0.67 30.21 -9.69
CA ALA A 123 -1.49 30.43 -8.50
C ALA A 123 -1.71 29.12 -7.71
N TRP A 124 -1.81 28.00 -8.41
CA TRP A 124 -1.90 26.68 -7.82
C TRP A 124 -1.39 25.59 -8.75
N VAL A 125 -0.94 24.48 -8.15
CA VAL A 125 -0.66 23.20 -8.81
C VAL A 125 -1.56 22.14 -8.18
N GLY A 126 -2.36 21.43 -8.96
CA GLY A 126 -3.28 20.43 -8.40
C GLY A 126 -4.20 19.81 -9.44
N MET A 127 -5.27 19.18 -9.01
CA MET A 127 -6.25 18.53 -9.88
C MET A 127 -7.65 19.12 -9.66
N PRO A 128 -8.23 19.81 -10.67
CA PRO A 128 -9.62 20.22 -10.60
C PRO A 128 -10.56 19.00 -10.66
N HIS A 129 -11.58 19.00 -9.82
CA HIS A 129 -12.63 18.00 -9.87
C HIS A 129 -13.60 18.32 -11.02
N LYS A 130 -13.77 17.36 -11.92
CA LYS A 130 -14.81 17.40 -12.93
C LYS A 130 -16.09 16.83 -12.31
N THR A 131 -17.13 17.65 -12.19
CA THR A 131 -18.45 17.20 -11.75
C THR A 131 -19.01 16.15 -12.70
N LYS A 132 -19.54 15.06 -12.15
CA LYS A 132 -20.33 14.09 -12.91
C LYS A 132 -21.69 14.76 -13.26
N LYS A 133 -22.27 14.37 -14.39
CA LYS A 133 -23.49 14.96 -14.97
C LYS A 133 -24.73 15.08 -14.04
N HIS A 134 -24.69 14.44 -12.86
CA HIS A 134 -25.79 14.41 -11.87
C HIS A 134 -25.38 14.91 -10.48
N GLU A 135 -24.18 15.46 -10.31
CA GLU A 135 -23.77 16.07 -9.05
C GLU A 135 -23.90 17.58 -9.17
N VAL A 136 -24.71 18.16 -8.31
CA VAL A 136 -24.91 19.64 -8.21
C VAL A 136 -23.70 20.31 -7.55
N ASN A 137 -22.53 19.69 -7.61
CA ASN A 137 -21.32 20.21 -6.99
C ASN A 137 -20.62 21.20 -7.92
N ILE A 138 -20.40 22.39 -7.40
CA ILE A 138 -19.59 23.41 -8.07
C ILE A 138 -18.17 22.86 -8.25
N PRO A 139 -17.54 23.02 -9.43
CA PRO A 139 -16.18 22.58 -9.67
C PRO A 139 -15.23 23.13 -8.60
N ARG A 140 -14.32 22.28 -8.12
CA ARG A 140 -13.38 22.61 -7.06
C ARG A 140 -11.97 22.11 -7.36
N LEU A 141 -10.97 22.78 -6.83
CA LEU A 141 -9.64 22.23 -6.71
C LEU A 141 -9.64 21.19 -5.56
N TYR A 142 -9.13 19.99 -5.80
CA TYR A 142 -9.06 19.00 -4.72
C TYR A 142 -8.18 19.49 -3.57
N PRO A 143 -8.74 19.67 -2.36
CA PRO A 143 -8.02 20.25 -1.23
C PRO A 143 -7.03 19.27 -0.58
N PHE A 144 -7.18 17.97 -0.84
CA PHE A 144 -6.39 16.93 -0.19
C PHE A 144 -4.97 16.78 -0.76
N CYS A 145 -4.65 17.42 -1.90
CA CYS A 145 -3.28 17.58 -2.38
C CYS A 145 -3.23 18.69 -3.45
N CYS A 146 -2.80 19.88 -3.06
CA CYS A 146 -2.55 20.97 -4.00
C CYS A 146 -1.53 21.97 -3.45
N PHE A 147 -0.70 22.52 -4.33
CA PHE A 147 0.12 23.69 -4.00
C PHE A 147 -0.70 24.96 -4.17
N ILE A 148 -0.52 25.92 -3.28
CA ILE A 148 -1.17 27.22 -3.25
C ILE A 148 -0.10 28.30 -3.13
N ASN A 149 0.00 29.16 -4.14
CA ASN A 149 0.90 30.31 -4.15
C ASN A 149 0.24 31.48 -3.45
N THR A 150 0.48 31.62 -2.15
CA THR A 150 -0.13 32.68 -1.33
C THR A 150 0.34 34.07 -1.72
N ARG A 151 1.57 34.22 -2.21
CA ARG A 151 2.10 35.50 -2.66
C ARG A 151 1.34 35.99 -3.89
N LEU A 152 1.31 35.17 -4.97
CA LEU A 152 0.62 35.54 -6.21
C LEU A 152 -0.88 35.81 -5.98
N CYS A 153 -1.51 35.02 -5.14
CA CYS A 153 -2.92 35.21 -4.79
C CYS A 153 -3.15 36.54 -4.06
N ARG A 154 -2.31 36.89 -3.04
CA ARG A 154 -2.44 38.17 -2.32
C ARG A 154 -2.19 39.39 -3.22
N GLU A 155 -1.20 39.31 -4.10
CA GLU A 155 -0.92 40.38 -5.07
C GLU A 155 -2.11 40.65 -5.99
N ASN A 156 -3.02 39.67 -6.17
CA ASN A 156 -4.24 39.76 -6.93
C ASN A 156 -5.52 39.90 -6.09
N GLY A 157 -5.40 40.17 -4.78
CA GLY A 157 -6.55 40.35 -3.88
C GLY A 157 -7.36 39.07 -3.64
N ILE A 158 -6.78 37.89 -3.90
CA ILE A 158 -7.44 36.59 -3.79
C ILE A 158 -7.14 35.96 -2.42
N HIS A 159 -8.18 35.49 -1.73
CA HIS A 159 -8.15 34.68 -0.54
C HIS A 159 -8.53 33.24 -0.88
N TYR A 160 -8.17 32.30 -0.01
CA TYR A 160 -8.54 30.90 -0.21
C TYR A 160 -10.04 30.68 -0.14
N PHE A 161 -10.72 31.46 0.69
CA PHE A 161 -12.13 31.26 0.96
C PHE A 161 -12.87 32.56 1.23
N ASP A 162 -14.10 32.67 0.72
CA ASP A 162 -15.08 33.69 1.10
C ASP A 162 -16.31 33.01 1.69
N GLY A 163 -16.53 33.20 2.99
CA GLY A 163 -17.66 32.64 3.73
C GLY A 163 -19.03 33.01 3.19
N ALA A 164 -19.13 34.10 2.41
CA ALA A 164 -20.38 34.48 1.77
C ALA A 164 -20.87 33.46 0.75
N TYR A 165 -19.99 32.69 0.14
CA TYR A 165 -20.32 31.72 -0.92
C TYR A 165 -20.59 30.31 -0.47
N MET A 166 -20.09 29.90 0.68
CA MET A 166 -20.22 28.49 1.13
C MET A 166 -21.66 28.03 1.32
N TRP A 167 -22.59 28.96 1.52
CA TRP A 167 -23.94 28.69 1.96
C TRP A 167 -25.01 29.17 0.98
N GLN A 168 -24.67 29.50 -0.25
CA GLN A 168 -25.66 29.96 -1.23
C GLN A 168 -26.58 28.81 -1.64
N LEU A 169 -27.90 29.08 -1.60
CA LEU A 169 -28.87 28.32 -2.37
C LEU A 169 -28.80 28.83 -3.83
N THR A 170 -28.87 27.94 -4.78
CA THR A 170 -29.05 28.26 -6.18
C THR A 170 -30.50 28.69 -6.42
N ASP A 171 -30.76 29.47 -7.49
CA ASP A 171 -32.08 30.01 -7.84
C ASP A 171 -33.16 28.93 -8.08
N ASP A 172 -32.74 27.68 -8.33
CA ASP A 172 -33.60 26.51 -8.52
C ASP A 172 -33.84 25.72 -7.22
N HIS A 173 -33.50 26.27 -6.05
CA HIS A 173 -33.58 25.63 -4.73
C HIS A 173 -32.80 24.33 -4.60
N ILE A 174 -31.98 23.98 -5.56
CA ILE A 174 -31.02 22.85 -5.45
C ILE A 174 -29.89 23.30 -4.52
N ARG A 175 -29.60 22.52 -3.48
CA ARG A 175 -28.53 22.81 -2.55
C ARG A 175 -27.18 22.68 -3.24
N SER A 176 -26.74 23.71 -3.93
CA SER A 176 -25.36 23.85 -4.33
C SER A 176 -24.60 24.59 -3.24
N TRP A 177 -23.46 24.04 -2.85
CA TRP A 177 -22.55 24.74 -1.96
C TRP A 177 -21.15 24.77 -2.55
N TYR A 178 -20.44 25.82 -2.24
CA TYR A 178 -19.01 25.86 -2.48
C TYR A 178 -18.29 25.04 -1.42
N ASP A 179 -18.01 23.79 -1.75
CA ASP A 179 -17.19 22.90 -0.90
C ASP A 179 -15.71 23.36 -0.92
N THR A 180 -14.89 22.77 -0.06
CA THR A 180 -13.46 23.10 0.06
C THR A 180 -12.78 23.16 -1.30
N GLY A 181 -12.08 24.26 -1.57
CA GLY A 181 -11.37 24.50 -2.84
C GLY A 181 -12.23 25.02 -4.00
N ALA A 182 -13.58 25.07 -3.87
CA ALA A 182 -14.45 25.51 -4.97
C ALA A 182 -14.39 27.04 -5.18
N TRP A 183 -14.43 27.80 -4.09
CA TRP A 183 -14.25 29.25 -4.20
C TRP A 183 -12.87 29.60 -4.76
N PHE A 184 -11.83 28.96 -4.26
CA PHE A 184 -10.46 29.22 -4.67
C PHE A 184 -10.25 28.95 -6.17
N LEU A 185 -10.75 27.83 -6.68
CA LEU A 185 -10.70 27.51 -8.11
C LEU A 185 -11.38 28.60 -8.95
N ARG A 186 -12.54 29.09 -8.51
CA ARG A 186 -13.27 30.18 -9.19
C ARG A 186 -12.51 31.50 -9.14
N ALA A 187 -11.98 31.85 -7.96
CA ALA A 187 -11.29 33.14 -7.75
C ALA A 187 -9.99 33.22 -8.56
N THR A 188 -9.30 32.09 -8.74
CA THR A 188 -7.99 32.03 -9.45
C THR A 188 -8.11 31.81 -10.95
N ARG A 189 -9.33 31.76 -11.53
CA ARG A 189 -9.55 31.41 -12.95
C ARG A 189 -8.83 32.28 -13.98
N GLN A 190 -8.45 33.50 -13.61
CA GLN A 190 -7.73 34.44 -14.46
C GLN A 190 -6.21 34.41 -14.28
N LEU A 191 -5.72 33.63 -13.31
CA LEU A 191 -4.32 33.49 -13.03
C LEU A 191 -3.75 32.24 -13.73
N PRO A 192 -2.43 32.20 -13.99
CA PRO A 192 -1.81 30.98 -14.46
C PRO A 192 -1.94 29.86 -13.41
N CYS A 193 -2.33 28.69 -13.85
CA CYS A 193 -2.57 27.52 -13.01
C CYS A 193 -2.06 26.24 -13.69
N LYS A 194 -1.63 25.26 -12.90
CA LYS A 194 -1.06 24.00 -13.42
C LYS A 194 -1.87 22.80 -12.95
N THR A 195 -2.40 22.05 -13.91
CA THR A 195 -3.11 20.80 -13.62
C THR A 195 -2.13 19.61 -13.68
N ILE A 196 -2.20 18.74 -12.68
CA ILE A 196 -1.38 17.53 -12.58
C ILE A 196 -2.25 16.32 -12.19
N LYS A 197 -1.70 15.12 -12.35
CA LYS A 197 -2.29 13.87 -11.82
C LYS A 197 -1.82 13.67 -10.37
N ILE A 198 -2.55 14.23 -9.40
CA ILE A 198 -2.14 14.19 -7.98
C ILE A 198 -1.96 12.76 -7.44
N TYR A 199 -2.67 11.78 -7.97
CA TYR A 199 -2.54 10.38 -7.60
C TYR A 199 -1.21 9.73 -8.04
N ASP A 200 -0.39 10.40 -8.84
CA ASP A 200 0.98 9.97 -9.10
C ASP A 200 1.88 10.24 -7.88
N TYR A 201 1.51 11.18 -7.01
CA TYR A 201 2.28 11.60 -5.83
C TYR A 201 1.72 11.08 -4.51
N ILE A 202 0.43 10.79 -4.44
CA ILE A 202 -0.27 10.45 -3.20
C ILE A 202 -1.23 9.28 -3.35
N ILE A 203 -1.59 8.70 -2.18
CA ILE A 203 -2.85 7.96 -1.99
C ILE A 203 -3.71 8.65 -0.96
N HIS A 204 -5.02 8.56 -1.07
CA HIS A 204 -5.97 9.25 -0.21
C HIS A 204 -7.04 8.31 0.32
N TYR A 205 -7.23 8.27 1.64
CA TYR A 205 -8.28 7.48 2.29
C TYR A 205 -9.67 8.07 2.02
N GLY A 206 -9.85 9.36 2.29
CA GLY A 206 -11.09 10.13 2.13
C GLY A 206 -12.08 9.92 3.27
N GLY A 207 -12.20 10.94 4.13
CA GLY A 207 -13.21 11.00 5.17
C GLY A 207 -12.84 10.36 6.51
N ALA A 208 -11.55 10.20 6.82
CA ALA A 208 -11.08 9.61 8.08
C ALA A 208 -11.60 10.34 9.33
N SER A 209 -11.80 11.65 9.23
CA SER A 209 -12.17 12.49 10.37
C SER A 209 -13.63 12.40 10.77
N PHE A 210 -14.56 11.90 9.93
CA PHE A 210 -15.98 11.98 10.26
C PHE A 210 -16.88 10.84 9.77
N ARG A 211 -16.49 10.01 8.84
CA ARG A 211 -17.24 8.81 8.46
C ARG A 211 -16.36 7.74 7.84
N GLN A 212 -16.69 6.51 8.13
CA GLN A 212 -16.06 5.38 7.48
C GLN A 212 -16.77 5.11 6.13
N LEU A 213 -16.10 5.49 5.04
CA LEU A 213 -16.60 5.25 3.67
C LEU A 213 -16.10 3.94 3.07
N ARG A 214 -15.19 3.27 3.75
CA ARG A 214 -14.51 2.06 3.29
C ARG A 214 -14.77 0.91 4.26
N PRO A 215 -14.62 -0.35 3.84
CA PRO A 215 -14.79 -1.51 4.72
C PRO A 215 -13.73 -1.61 5.82
N TYR A 216 -12.71 -0.77 5.79
CA TYR A 216 -11.63 -0.69 6.77
C TYR A 216 -11.49 0.72 7.34
N THR A 217 -11.01 0.82 8.56
CA THR A 217 -10.77 2.10 9.22
C THR A 217 -9.56 2.83 8.64
N ALA A 218 -9.46 4.13 8.89
CA ALA A 218 -8.29 4.90 8.48
C ALA A 218 -7.00 4.42 9.17
N VAL A 219 -7.09 3.91 10.41
CA VAL A 219 -5.95 3.32 11.14
C VAL A 219 -5.49 2.02 10.50
N GLU A 220 -6.40 1.16 10.09
CA GLU A 220 -6.05 -0.05 9.32
C GLU A 220 -5.43 0.32 7.98
N TRP A 221 -5.98 1.31 7.29
CA TRP A 221 -5.45 1.79 6.03
C TRP A 221 -3.99 2.29 6.14
N ILE A 222 -3.63 3.06 7.16
CA ILE A 222 -2.23 3.48 7.33
C ILE A 222 -1.30 2.30 7.64
N LYS A 223 -1.77 1.29 8.40
CA LYS A 223 -1.01 0.06 8.64
C LYS A 223 -0.76 -0.72 7.35
N MET A 224 -1.78 -0.84 6.49
CA MET A 224 -1.67 -1.48 5.17
C MET A 224 -0.68 -0.76 4.24
N ASN A 225 -0.50 0.54 4.43
CA ASN A 225 0.39 1.38 3.64
C ASN A 225 1.61 1.84 4.46
N ALA A 226 2.02 1.06 5.46
CA ALA A 226 3.13 1.39 6.35
C ALA A 226 4.43 1.69 5.60
N HIS A 227 4.68 1.00 4.48
CA HIS A 227 5.82 1.25 3.60
C HIS A 227 5.93 2.70 3.09
N LEU A 228 4.86 3.47 3.07
CA LEU A 228 4.89 4.87 2.62
C LEU A 228 5.33 5.84 3.71
N TRP A 229 5.18 5.50 4.99
CA TRP A 229 5.42 6.44 6.09
C TRP A 229 6.31 5.90 7.20
N ASN A 230 6.40 4.58 7.35
CA ASN A 230 7.30 4.00 8.34
C ASN A 230 8.74 4.07 7.80
N ASN A 231 9.65 4.64 8.55
CA ASN A 231 11.07 4.45 8.28
C ASN A 231 11.38 3.02 8.67
N MET A 232 11.88 2.22 7.74
CA MET A 232 12.22 0.82 7.97
C MET A 232 13.27 0.63 9.09
N GLU A 233 13.92 1.70 9.52
CA GLU A 233 14.80 1.73 10.71
C GLU A 233 14.04 1.54 12.03
N GLU A 234 12.70 1.78 12.10
CA GLU A 234 11.87 1.50 13.29
C GLU A 234 11.21 0.11 13.26
N ILE A 235 11.18 -0.57 12.12
CA ILE A 235 11.03 -2.02 12.11
C ILE A 235 12.41 -2.52 12.51
N ASP A 236 12.52 -3.03 13.73
CA ASP A 236 13.76 -3.55 14.31
C ASP A 236 14.31 -4.73 13.45
N ILE A 237 14.91 -4.36 12.30
CA ILE A 237 15.60 -5.25 11.38
C ILE A 237 17.06 -5.34 11.85
N LYS A 238 17.26 -5.56 13.17
CA LYS A 238 18.58 -5.94 13.68
C LYS A 238 18.94 -7.35 13.21
N ASP A 239 17.95 -8.14 12.79
CA ASP A 239 18.12 -9.51 12.36
C ASP A 239 17.87 -9.64 10.87
N LYS A 240 18.71 -10.42 10.20
CA LYS A 240 18.53 -10.77 8.78
C LYS A 240 17.15 -11.38 8.55
N VAL A 241 16.45 -10.95 7.51
CA VAL A 241 15.19 -11.56 7.12
C VAL A 241 15.44 -12.98 6.61
N LEU A 242 14.72 -13.97 7.14
CA LEU A 242 14.79 -15.34 6.60
C LEU A 242 14.04 -15.40 5.27
N VAL A 243 14.69 -15.98 4.26
CA VAL A 243 14.06 -16.34 2.98
C VAL A 243 14.02 -17.86 2.92
N VAL A 244 12.83 -18.44 3.05
CA VAL A 244 12.63 -19.90 3.11
C VAL A 244 12.18 -20.43 1.77
N ILE A 245 12.96 -21.35 1.21
CA ILE A 245 12.70 -22.04 -0.06
C ILE A 245 12.48 -23.53 0.22
N PRO A 246 11.22 -24.00 0.25
CA PRO A 246 10.96 -25.44 0.27
C PRO A 246 11.42 -26.07 -1.03
N TYR A 247 12.26 -27.09 -0.94
CA TYR A 247 12.83 -27.75 -2.10
C TYR A 247 12.48 -29.25 -2.15
N LEU A 248 12.24 -29.73 -3.36
CA LEU A 248 12.01 -31.15 -3.63
C LEU A 248 12.71 -31.54 -4.94
N ALA A 249 13.85 -32.21 -4.84
CA ALA A 249 14.70 -32.56 -5.98
C ALA A 249 13.96 -33.28 -7.13
N LYS A 250 12.98 -34.13 -6.81
CA LYS A 250 12.17 -34.84 -7.80
C LYS A 250 11.21 -33.95 -8.60
N ALA A 251 10.91 -32.75 -8.12
CA ALA A 251 9.97 -31.83 -8.75
C ALA A 251 10.68 -30.70 -9.53
N ALA A 252 11.92 -30.40 -9.15
CA ALA A 252 12.72 -29.36 -9.76
C ALA A 252 13.00 -29.62 -11.24
N GLN A 253 13.00 -28.58 -12.04
CA GLN A 253 13.37 -28.59 -13.45
C GLN A 253 14.75 -27.94 -13.61
N GLY A 254 15.74 -28.70 -14.12
CA GLY A 254 17.09 -28.17 -14.29
C GLY A 254 17.68 -27.59 -12.99
N ARG A 255 18.30 -26.43 -13.12
CA ARG A 255 18.98 -25.71 -12.02
C ARG A 255 18.12 -24.57 -11.43
N GLU A 256 16.78 -24.69 -11.44
CA GLU A 256 15.82 -23.65 -11.03
C GLU A 256 16.21 -22.95 -9.71
N ILE A 257 16.54 -23.72 -8.68
CA ILE A 257 16.88 -23.17 -7.36
C ILE A 257 18.16 -22.32 -7.39
N GLU A 258 19.13 -22.64 -8.22
CA GLU A 258 20.36 -21.86 -8.34
C GLU A 258 20.06 -20.48 -8.91
N TYR A 259 19.18 -20.40 -9.90
CA TYR A 259 18.72 -19.14 -10.48
C TYR A 259 17.84 -18.35 -9.51
N ALA A 260 16.99 -19.01 -8.74
CA ALA A 260 16.22 -18.37 -7.68
C ALA A 260 17.14 -17.74 -6.63
N VAL A 261 18.12 -18.48 -6.12
CA VAL A 261 19.13 -17.98 -5.15
C VAL A 261 19.94 -16.83 -5.75
N ALA A 262 20.40 -16.95 -7.00
CA ALA A 262 21.14 -15.90 -7.67
C ALA A 262 20.31 -14.61 -7.83
N GLY A 263 19.01 -14.76 -8.12
CA GLY A 263 18.07 -13.64 -8.17
C GLY A 263 17.94 -12.91 -6.83
N TRP A 264 17.82 -13.65 -5.73
CA TRP A 264 17.80 -13.06 -4.39
C TRP A 264 19.11 -12.33 -4.08
N ARG A 265 20.26 -12.93 -4.31
CA ARG A 265 21.56 -12.32 -4.09
C ARG A 265 21.79 -11.04 -4.89
N LYS A 266 21.34 -11.01 -6.13
CA LYS A 266 21.56 -9.89 -7.04
C LYS A 266 20.60 -8.71 -6.80
N TYR A 267 19.33 -8.98 -6.49
CA TYR A 267 18.26 -8.00 -6.58
C TYR A 267 17.55 -7.66 -5.27
N PHE A 268 17.62 -8.49 -4.23
CA PHE A 268 17.06 -8.12 -2.93
C PHE A 268 18.00 -7.17 -2.20
N LYS A 269 17.47 -6.02 -1.73
CA LYS A 269 18.32 -4.91 -1.23
C LYS A 269 18.38 -4.78 0.28
N GLU A 270 17.94 -5.78 1.01
CA GLU A 270 17.95 -5.77 2.47
C GLU A 270 18.76 -6.94 3.04
N PRO A 271 19.23 -6.88 4.28
CA PRO A 271 19.94 -8.00 4.90
C PRO A 271 19.04 -9.24 5.02
N TYR A 272 19.51 -10.37 4.53
CA TYR A 272 18.76 -11.63 4.51
C TYR A 272 19.64 -12.84 4.81
N HIS A 273 18.98 -13.97 5.07
CA HIS A 273 19.58 -15.29 5.11
C HIS A 273 18.65 -16.29 4.42
N ILE A 274 19.13 -16.96 3.40
CA ILE A 274 18.35 -17.97 2.67
C ILE A 274 18.41 -19.30 3.41
N VAL A 275 17.25 -19.94 3.55
CA VAL A 275 17.10 -21.28 4.12
C VAL A 275 16.45 -22.17 3.09
N VAL A 276 17.21 -23.07 2.52
CA VAL A 276 16.67 -24.16 1.69
C VAL A 276 16.27 -25.30 2.60
N VAL A 277 15.01 -25.71 2.55
CA VAL A 277 14.47 -26.79 3.37
C VAL A 277 13.89 -27.90 2.51
N GLY A 278 14.52 -29.08 2.53
CA GLY A 278 14.14 -30.12 1.60
C GLY A 278 14.80 -31.48 1.82
N ASP A 279 14.61 -32.37 0.86
CA ASP A 279 15.11 -33.74 0.88
C ASP A 279 16.58 -33.81 0.46
N TYR A 280 17.07 -32.88 -0.29
CA TYR A 280 18.44 -32.84 -0.82
C TYR A 280 18.95 -31.39 -0.87
N ASN A 281 20.25 -31.19 -0.58
CA ASN A 281 20.89 -29.89 -0.74
C ASN A 281 21.31 -29.67 -2.20
N PRO A 282 20.62 -28.81 -2.94
CA PRO A 282 20.94 -28.58 -4.35
C PRO A 282 22.01 -27.51 -4.58
N VAL A 283 22.31 -26.72 -3.55
CA VAL A 283 23.18 -25.55 -3.66
C VAL A 283 24.60 -25.96 -3.28
N VAL A 284 25.50 -25.93 -4.24
CA VAL A 284 26.91 -26.31 -4.06
C VAL A 284 27.69 -25.17 -3.38
N ASP A 285 27.21 -23.93 -3.50
CA ASP A 285 27.84 -22.74 -2.92
C ASP A 285 27.29 -22.48 -1.50
N THR A 286 28.15 -22.71 -0.53
CA THR A 286 27.89 -22.53 0.91
C THR A 286 28.35 -21.17 1.40
N GLY A 287 27.87 -20.06 0.78
CA GLY A 287 28.12 -18.72 1.31
C GLY A 287 27.48 -18.55 2.71
N ASP A 288 27.98 -17.59 3.51
CA ASP A 288 27.45 -17.28 4.84
C ASP A 288 25.98 -16.77 4.83
N ASP A 289 25.44 -16.55 3.64
CA ASP A 289 24.08 -16.05 3.41
C ASP A 289 23.04 -17.16 3.18
N ILE A 290 23.46 -18.43 3.14
CA ILE A 290 22.58 -19.56 2.84
C ILE A 290 22.84 -20.75 3.76
N SER A 291 21.78 -21.43 4.16
CA SER A 291 21.84 -22.69 4.90
C SER A 291 20.86 -23.72 4.35
N PHE A 292 21.14 -24.98 4.62
CA PHE A 292 20.27 -26.10 4.24
C PHE A 292 19.75 -26.82 5.48
N ILE A 293 18.45 -27.07 5.53
CA ILE A 293 17.79 -27.91 6.53
C ILE A 293 17.27 -29.17 5.85
N LYS A 294 17.81 -30.31 6.25
CA LYS A 294 17.31 -31.60 5.76
C LYS A 294 15.93 -31.88 6.35
N CYS A 295 14.92 -31.83 5.52
CA CYS A 295 13.54 -32.13 5.88
C CYS A 295 12.87 -32.91 4.73
N PRO A 296 12.94 -34.24 4.78
CA PRO A 296 12.34 -35.06 3.74
C PRO A 296 10.85 -34.84 3.63
N ARG A 297 10.32 -34.99 2.43
CA ARG A 297 8.91 -34.91 2.15
C ARG A 297 8.10 -35.89 3.00
N ILE A 298 6.97 -35.44 3.54
CA ILE A 298 6.00 -36.31 4.18
C ILE A 298 5.26 -37.13 3.12
N GLU A 299 5.56 -38.41 3.05
CA GLU A 299 4.77 -39.37 2.30
C GLU A 299 3.69 -39.93 3.24
N LYS A 300 2.41 -39.60 3.00
CA LYS A 300 1.29 -40.27 3.65
C LYS A 300 0.81 -41.42 2.75
N PRO A 301 1.12 -42.69 3.09
CA PRO A 301 0.79 -43.84 2.25
C PRO A 301 -0.73 -44.04 2.04
N THR A 302 -1.54 -43.57 2.97
CA THR A 302 -2.99 -43.83 3.02
C THR A 302 -3.84 -42.94 2.10
N LEU A 303 -3.29 -41.91 1.48
CA LEU A 303 -4.08 -40.96 0.68
C LEU A 303 -3.68 -40.91 -0.80
N GLY A 304 -2.70 -41.71 -1.23
CA GLY A 304 -2.33 -41.90 -2.64
C GLY A 304 -1.83 -40.67 -3.41
N ASN A 305 -1.96 -39.47 -2.85
CA ASN A 305 -1.64 -38.21 -3.52
C ASN A 305 -0.78 -37.34 -2.62
N TYR A 306 0.26 -36.77 -3.18
CA TYR A 306 1.05 -35.70 -2.60
C TYR A 306 0.18 -34.49 -2.27
N ARG A 307 0.37 -33.94 -1.06
CA ARG A 307 -0.30 -32.75 -0.60
C ARG A 307 0.74 -31.70 -0.23
N PRO A 308 1.08 -30.80 -1.14
CA PRO A 308 2.17 -29.83 -0.94
C PRO A 308 1.97 -28.99 0.32
N HIS A 309 0.72 -28.61 0.64
CA HIS A 309 0.44 -27.77 1.81
C HIS A 309 0.78 -28.46 3.14
N LEU A 310 0.57 -29.78 3.27
CA LEU A 310 0.97 -30.53 4.47
C LEU A 310 2.51 -30.61 4.59
N ASP A 311 3.19 -30.74 3.46
CA ASP A 311 4.66 -30.77 3.42
C ASP A 311 5.25 -29.40 3.81
N HIS A 312 4.64 -28.29 3.34
CA HIS A 312 5.03 -26.94 3.74
C HIS A 312 4.85 -26.71 5.25
N VAL A 313 3.73 -27.14 5.84
CA VAL A 313 3.49 -27.04 7.30
C VAL A 313 4.64 -27.72 8.07
N HIS A 314 5.01 -28.92 7.66
CA HIS A 314 6.11 -29.66 8.28
C HIS A 314 7.45 -28.93 8.14
N LYS A 315 7.78 -28.52 6.92
CA LYS A 315 9.03 -27.81 6.62
C LYS A 315 9.15 -26.49 7.39
N PHE A 316 8.07 -25.71 7.48
CA PHE A 316 8.11 -24.44 8.20
C PHE A 316 8.20 -24.64 9.72
N ARG A 317 7.60 -25.68 10.29
CA ARG A 317 7.83 -26.04 11.70
C ARG A 317 9.30 -26.43 11.95
N GLU A 318 9.93 -27.11 11.00
CA GLU A 318 11.34 -27.47 11.11
C GLU A 318 12.25 -26.23 11.03
N VAL A 319 12.00 -25.31 10.08
CA VAL A 319 12.74 -24.05 9.99
C VAL A 319 12.65 -23.26 11.31
N ARG A 320 11.45 -23.15 11.90
CA ARG A 320 11.26 -22.42 13.17
C ARG A 320 12.08 -22.96 14.33
N LYS A 321 12.31 -24.27 14.37
CA LYS A 321 13.17 -24.89 15.41
C LYS A 321 14.63 -24.43 15.29
N HIS A 322 15.12 -24.23 14.06
CA HIS A 322 16.49 -23.78 13.79
C HIS A 322 16.68 -22.27 13.97
N PHE A 323 15.62 -21.48 13.79
CA PHE A 323 15.62 -20.02 13.87
C PHE A 323 14.54 -19.50 14.85
N PRO A 324 14.65 -19.84 16.16
CA PRO A 324 13.61 -19.55 17.15
C PRO A 324 13.43 -18.06 17.44
N ASP A 325 14.45 -17.22 17.22
CA ASP A 325 14.42 -15.80 17.59
C ASP A 325 13.91 -14.88 16.47
N THR A 326 13.59 -15.42 15.29
CA THR A 326 13.08 -14.64 14.17
C THR A 326 11.58 -14.37 14.31
N LYS A 327 11.12 -13.17 13.93
CA LYS A 327 9.69 -12.81 14.00
C LYS A 327 8.87 -13.47 12.89
N GLY A 328 9.49 -13.68 11.74
CA GLY A 328 8.81 -14.21 10.56
C GLY A 328 9.82 -14.55 9.45
N PHE A 329 9.30 -14.87 8.29
CA PHE A 329 10.09 -15.24 7.13
C PHE A 329 9.40 -14.93 5.82
N ILE A 330 10.17 -14.76 4.76
CA ILE A 330 9.67 -14.72 3.39
C ILE A 330 9.62 -16.16 2.87
N TYR A 331 8.44 -16.60 2.48
CA TYR A 331 8.28 -17.83 1.71
C TYR A 331 8.39 -17.53 0.22
N THR A 332 9.19 -18.30 -0.49
CA THR A 332 9.29 -18.29 -1.95
C THR A 332 9.50 -19.71 -2.48
N CYS A 333 9.41 -19.89 -3.78
CA CYS A 333 9.60 -21.17 -4.45
C CYS A 333 10.90 -21.17 -5.26
N ASP A 334 11.39 -22.38 -5.57
CA ASP A 334 12.58 -22.62 -6.39
C ASP A 334 12.39 -22.22 -7.87
N ASP A 335 11.15 -22.07 -8.32
CA ASP A 335 10.76 -21.68 -9.67
C ASP A 335 10.37 -20.19 -9.80
N ILE A 336 10.80 -19.32 -8.85
CA ILE A 336 10.57 -17.87 -8.86
C ILE A 336 11.90 -17.13 -8.96
N TYR A 337 12.10 -16.40 -10.05
CA TYR A 337 13.34 -15.68 -10.37
C TYR A 337 13.13 -14.17 -10.32
N ALA A 338 14.08 -13.44 -9.73
CA ALA A 338 14.05 -11.97 -9.72
C ALA A 338 14.93 -11.40 -10.83
N PHE A 339 14.43 -10.42 -11.56
CA PHE A 339 15.13 -9.76 -12.68
C PHE A 339 15.38 -8.28 -12.47
N ARG A 340 14.85 -7.70 -11.39
CA ARG A 340 14.98 -6.29 -11.04
C ARG A 340 15.08 -6.14 -9.53
N ASP A 341 15.62 -5.01 -9.08
CA ASP A 341 15.72 -4.67 -7.66
C ASP A 341 14.35 -4.69 -6.99
N PHE A 342 14.30 -5.26 -5.80
CA PHE A 342 13.12 -5.32 -4.95
C PHE A 342 13.48 -5.30 -3.47
N THR A 343 12.50 -4.98 -2.63
CA THR A 343 12.61 -4.80 -1.19
C THR A 343 11.48 -5.54 -0.45
N MET A 344 11.52 -5.51 0.88
CA MET A 344 10.37 -5.96 1.70
C MET A 344 9.07 -5.25 1.35
N GLN A 345 9.12 -3.98 0.91
CA GLN A 345 7.93 -3.24 0.51
C GLN A 345 7.20 -3.90 -0.67
N ASP A 346 7.98 -4.39 -1.66
CA ASP A 346 7.42 -5.10 -2.81
C ASP A 346 6.79 -6.43 -2.41
N ILE A 347 7.37 -7.12 -1.41
CA ILE A 347 6.86 -8.37 -0.87
C ILE A 347 5.59 -8.14 -0.04
N LEU A 348 5.60 -7.14 0.84
CA LEU A 348 4.48 -6.83 1.74
C LEU A 348 3.29 -6.18 1.04
N LYS A 349 3.46 -5.64 -0.18
CA LYS A 349 2.36 -5.09 -0.98
C LYS A 349 1.28 -6.15 -1.16
N PRO A 350 0.03 -5.91 -0.71
CA PRO A 350 -1.05 -6.87 -0.81
C PRO A 350 -1.42 -7.15 -2.27
N LYS A 351 -1.19 -8.37 -2.72
CA LYS A 351 -1.42 -8.79 -4.11
C LYS A 351 -2.27 -10.04 -4.14
N VAL A 352 -3.27 -10.07 -5.02
CA VAL A 352 -4.10 -11.24 -5.26
C VAL A 352 -4.15 -11.58 -6.74
N LYS A 353 -4.31 -12.84 -7.01
CA LYS A 353 -4.53 -13.33 -8.36
C LYS A 353 -5.95 -13.01 -8.84
N ARG A 354 -6.93 -13.07 -7.92
CA ARG A 354 -8.37 -12.86 -8.18
C ARG A 354 -9.06 -12.46 -6.89
N LEU A 355 -10.23 -11.83 -7.05
CA LEU A 355 -11.10 -11.49 -5.91
C LEU A 355 -11.95 -12.69 -5.42
N ASP A 356 -11.89 -13.84 -6.07
CA ASP A 356 -12.58 -15.07 -5.67
C ASP A 356 -11.67 -16.30 -5.89
N ILE A 357 -11.63 -17.19 -4.89
CA ILE A 357 -10.93 -18.48 -4.97
C ILE A 357 -11.68 -19.40 -5.93
N TRP A 358 -11.01 -19.80 -6.99
CA TRP A 358 -11.56 -20.63 -8.06
C TRP A 358 -11.52 -22.12 -7.73
N GLY A 359 -12.46 -22.89 -8.32
CA GLY A 359 -12.43 -24.35 -8.40
C GLY A 359 -13.73 -25.04 -8.05
N THR A 360 -13.79 -26.35 -8.31
CA THR A 360 -14.86 -27.26 -7.93
C THR A 360 -14.29 -28.48 -7.21
N LEU A 361 -15.12 -29.16 -6.38
CA LEU A 361 -14.69 -30.35 -5.61
C LEU A 361 -14.46 -31.55 -6.53
N GLU A 362 -15.09 -31.60 -7.68
CA GLU A 362 -14.98 -32.66 -8.69
C GLU A 362 -13.69 -32.57 -9.49
N HIS A 363 -12.95 -31.47 -9.36
CA HIS A 363 -11.71 -31.27 -10.11
C HIS A 363 -10.67 -32.34 -9.79
N LYS A 364 -10.01 -32.90 -10.80
CA LYS A 364 -9.02 -34.00 -10.64
C LYS A 364 -7.78 -33.57 -9.86
N ASN A 365 -7.38 -32.29 -9.96
CA ASN A 365 -6.20 -31.76 -9.27
C ASN A 365 -6.50 -31.56 -7.78
N ALA A 366 -5.69 -32.18 -6.90
CA ALA A 366 -5.80 -32.06 -5.45
C ALA A 366 -5.68 -30.61 -4.95
N TRP A 367 -4.80 -29.82 -5.55
CA TRP A 367 -4.63 -28.41 -5.21
C TRP A 367 -5.92 -27.60 -5.43
N VAL A 368 -6.64 -27.85 -6.55
CA VAL A 368 -7.92 -27.17 -6.79
C VAL A 368 -8.97 -27.57 -5.75
N ARG A 369 -9.00 -28.84 -5.35
CA ARG A 369 -9.90 -29.27 -4.27
C ARG A 369 -9.58 -28.65 -2.92
N ASP A 370 -8.29 -28.44 -2.63
CA ASP A 370 -7.84 -27.73 -1.42
C ASP A 370 -8.25 -26.26 -1.43
N ASN A 371 -8.18 -25.59 -2.59
CA ASN A 371 -8.75 -24.25 -2.79
C ASN A 371 -10.24 -24.20 -2.42
N VAL A 372 -11.04 -25.15 -2.92
CA VAL A 372 -12.47 -25.17 -2.65
C VAL A 372 -12.78 -25.41 -1.16
N ARG A 373 -12.02 -26.31 -0.51
CA ARG A 373 -12.15 -26.52 0.93
C ARG A 373 -11.81 -25.25 1.72
N THR A 374 -10.73 -24.58 1.34
CA THR A 374 -10.30 -23.32 1.95
C THR A 374 -11.37 -22.25 1.78
N ARG A 375 -11.88 -22.06 0.56
CA ARG A 375 -12.98 -21.14 0.27
C ARG A 375 -14.22 -21.42 1.13
N HIS A 376 -14.59 -22.70 1.28
CA HIS A 376 -15.74 -23.08 2.09
C HIS A 376 -15.57 -22.67 3.55
N VAL A 377 -14.40 -22.95 4.14
CA VAL A 377 -14.10 -22.59 5.53
C VAL A 377 -14.09 -21.06 5.74
N LEU A 378 -13.51 -20.30 4.79
CA LEU A 378 -13.50 -18.85 4.87
C LEU A 378 -14.92 -18.26 4.81
N ARG A 379 -15.76 -18.76 3.88
CA ARG A 379 -17.17 -18.34 3.76
C ARG A 379 -17.98 -18.64 5.02
N GLN A 380 -17.80 -19.82 5.63
CA GLN A 380 -18.47 -20.16 6.88
C GLN A 380 -18.13 -19.20 8.04
N LYS A 381 -16.98 -18.54 7.97
CA LYS A 381 -16.52 -17.56 8.96
C LYS A 381 -16.82 -16.11 8.57
N GLY A 382 -17.54 -15.88 7.47
CA GLY A 382 -17.83 -14.54 6.96
C GLY A 382 -16.60 -13.75 6.50
N LEU A 383 -15.49 -14.45 6.18
CA LEU A 383 -14.25 -13.84 5.70
C LEU A 383 -14.26 -13.69 4.18
N HIS A 384 -13.45 -12.76 3.68
CA HIS A 384 -13.16 -12.66 2.26
C HIS A 384 -12.56 -13.96 1.71
N ILE A 385 -12.72 -14.16 0.42
CA ILE A 385 -12.25 -15.36 -0.29
C ILE A 385 -11.28 -14.97 -1.42
N TYR A 386 -10.47 -13.94 -1.17
CA TYR A 386 -9.47 -13.50 -2.13
C TYR A 386 -8.45 -14.61 -2.39
N ASP A 387 -8.10 -14.79 -3.68
CA ASP A 387 -7.08 -15.74 -4.12
C ASP A 387 -5.68 -15.13 -3.98
N TRP A 388 -5.10 -15.25 -2.78
CA TRP A 388 -3.77 -14.72 -2.45
C TRP A 388 -2.62 -15.51 -3.07
N VAL A 389 -2.87 -16.69 -3.65
CA VAL A 389 -1.83 -17.54 -4.23
C VAL A 389 -1.37 -16.98 -5.58
N CYS A 390 -0.52 -15.99 -5.52
CA CYS A 390 0.03 -15.30 -6.68
C CYS A 390 1.26 -15.98 -7.28
N HIS A 391 1.86 -16.96 -6.59
CA HIS A 391 3.16 -17.51 -6.96
C HIS A 391 4.24 -16.42 -6.98
N LEU A 392 4.32 -15.70 -5.89
CA LEU A 392 5.25 -14.62 -5.59
C LEU A 392 5.83 -14.81 -4.21
N PRO A 393 6.96 -14.19 -3.86
CA PRO A 393 7.42 -14.14 -2.49
C PRO A 393 6.36 -13.51 -1.57
N VAL A 394 6.11 -14.12 -0.41
CA VAL A 394 5.16 -13.66 0.61
C VAL A 394 5.78 -13.72 2.00
N TYR A 395 5.43 -12.76 2.87
CA TYR A 395 5.94 -12.73 4.23
C TYR A 395 4.92 -13.31 5.21
N TYR A 396 5.39 -14.19 6.10
CA TYR A 396 4.62 -14.76 7.21
C TYR A 396 5.25 -14.40 8.55
N GLU A 397 4.41 -14.01 9.51
CA GLU A 397 4.78 -13.96 10.92
C GLU A 397 4.55 -15.35 11.55
N TRP A 398 5.55 -15.89 12.25
CA TRP A 398 5.49 -17.25 12.79
C TRP A 398 4.27 -17.50 13.68
N ASP A 399 4.01 -16.62 14.63
CA ASP A 399 2.93 -16.82 15.61
C ASP A 399 1.56 -16.83 14.92
N LYS A 400 1.34 -15.92 13.96
CA LYS A 400 0.11 -15.89 13.17
C LYS A 400 -0.03 -17.12 12.29
N LEU A 401 1.07 -17.55 11.66
CA LEU A 401 1.05 -18.72 10.79
C LEU A 401 0.74 -20.00 11.59
N PHE A 402 1.36 -20.18 12.75
CA PHE A 402 1.12 -21.35 13.60
C PHE A 402 -0.28 -21.33 14.23
N ALA A 403 -0.79 -20.16 14.59
CA ALA A 403 -2.19 -20.04 15.01
C ALA A 403 -3.19 -20.47 13.90
N ILE A 404 -2.88 -20.23 12.62
CA ILE A 404 -3.64 -20.78 11.49
C ILE A 404 -3.51 -22.30 11.44
N TYR A 405 -2.30 -22.85 11.60
CA TYR A 405 -2.10 -24.30 11.59
C TYR A 405 -2.90 -25.01 12.66
N ASP A 406 -2.87 -24.50 13.88
CA ASP A 406 -3.56 -25.09 15.02
C ASP A 406 -5.09 -24.94 14.88
N LYS A 407 -5.56 -23.73 14.54
CA LYS A 407 -6.99 -23.43 14.39
C LYS A 407 -7.67 -24.27 13.31
N TYR A 408 -6.99 -24.56 12.22
CA TYR A 408 -7.55 -25.30 11.08
C TYR A 408 -7.05 -26.73 10.99
N HIS A 409 -6.23 -27.18 11.95
CA HIS A 409 -5.64 -28.52 11.98
C HIS A 409 -4.85 -28.82 10.69
N CYS A 410 -4.02 -27.87 10.25
CA CYS A 410 -3.29 -27.97 8.99
C CYS A 410 -2.26 -29.11 8.95
N ASP A 411 -1.89 -29.69 10.08
CA ASP A 411 -1.06 -30.89 10.17
C ASP A 411 -1.76 -32.16 9.66
N THR A 412 -3.08 -32.17 9.63
CA THR A 412 -3.90 -33.32 9.24
C THR A 412 -4.87 -33.03 8.10
N LYS A 413 -5.28 -31.79 7.95
CA LYS A 413 -6.21 -31.34 6.91
C LYS A 413 -5.46 -30.48 5.90
N SER A 414 -5.64 -30.78 4.61
CA SER A 414 -5.02 -30.01 3.55
C SER A 414 -5.86 -28.81 3.16
N TYR A 415 -5.32 -27.63 3.42
CA TYR A 415 -5.84 -26.33 3.02
C TYR A 415 -4.76 -25.52 2.32
N VAL A 416 -5.15 -24.54 1.54
CA VAL A 416 -4.22 -23.55 0.99
C VAL A 416 -3.93 -22.52 2.09
N VAL A 417 -2.82 -22.74 2.79
CA VAL A 417 -2.46 -21.99 4.01
C VAL A 417 -2.34 -20.48 3.74
N GLU A 418 -1.75 -20.11 2.63
CA GLU A 418 -1.61 -18.73 2.18
C GLU A 418 -2.98 -18.01 2.13
N GLN A 419 -4.01 -18.66 1.58
CA GLN A 419 -5.36 -18.12 1.55
C GLN A 419 -5.99 -18.02 2.94
N LEU A 420 -5.79 -19.02 3.81
CA LEU A 420 -6.26 -18.96 5.20
C LEU A 420 -5.61 -17.81 5.96
N TYR A 421 -4.29 -17.68 5.84
CA TYR A 421 -3.51 -16.68 6.55
C TYR A 421 -3.93 -15.27 6.16
N PHE A 422 -3.86 -14.93 4.88
CA PHE A 422 -4.13 -13.55 4.44
C PHE A 422 -5.60 -13.16 4.57
N ASN A 423 -6.55 -14.03 4.24
CA ASN A 423 -7.97 -13.71 4.44
C ASN A 423 -8.38 -13.66 5.92
N THR A 424 -7.62 -14.29 6.84
CA THR A 424 -7.89 -14.22 8.28
C THR A 424 -7.30 -12.97 8.92
N TYR A 425 -6.05 -12.64 8.60
CA TYR A 425 -5.34 -11.54 9.27
C TYR A 425 -5.41 -10.21 8.54
N TYR A 426 -5.85 -10.22 7.29
CA TYR A 426 -6.00 -9.03 6.46
C TYR A 426 -7.41 -8.97 5.83
N PRO A 427 -8.50 -9.14 6.63
CA PRO A 427 -9.85 -9.23 6.11
C PRO A 427 -10.31 -7.95 5.41
N ASP A 428 -9.78 -6.79 5.86
CA ASP A 428 -10.23 -5.48 5.41
C ASP A 428 -9.30 -4.86 4.34
N VAL A 429 -8.29 -5.62 3.89
CA VAL A 429 -7.37 -5.17 2.85
C VAL A 429 -8.03 -5.28 1.49
N VAL A 430 -8.08 -4.18 0.74
CA VAL A 430 -8.37 -4.21 -0.70
C VAL A 430 -7.06 -4.49 -1.45
N PRO A 431 -6.84 -5.73 -1.86
CA PRO A 431 -5.59 -6.08 -2.49
C PRO A 431 -5.51 -5.57 -3.94
N PHE A 432 -4.28 -5.39 -4.42
CA PHE A 432 -4.03 -5.18 -5.84
C PHE A 432 -4.24 -6.49 -6.59
N VAL A 433 -5.10 -6.47 -7.62
CA VAL A 433 -5.31 -7.63 -8.50
C VAL A 433 -4.22 -7.61 -9.57
N LEU A 434 -3.41 -8.68 -9.61
CA LEU A 434 -2.33 -8.82 -10.59
C LEU A 434 -2.87 -8.97 -12.00
N ASP A 435 -2.31 -8.21 -12.93
CA ASP A 435 -2.50 -8.36 -14.36
C ASP A 435 -1.14 -8.45 -15.07
N GLN A 436 -0.75 -9.64 -15.46
CA GLN A 436 0.54 -9.92 -16.12
C GLN A 436 0.81 -9.08 -17.38
N LYS A 437 -0.22 -8.50 -18.00
CA LYS A 437 -0.08 -7.67 -19.20
C LYS A 437 0.28 -6.23 -18.88
N THR A 438 -0.23 -5.71 -17.77
CA THR A 438 -0.18 -4.27 -17.46
C THR A 438 0.69 -3.92 -16.27
N ASP A 439 0.86 -4.84 -15.27
CA ASP A 439 1.75 -4.61 -14.14
C ASP A 439 3.22 -4.92 -14.48
N ASP A 440 4.13 -4.39 -13.68
CA ASP A 440 5.57 -4.69 -13.73
C ASP A 440 6.00 -5.73 -12.68
N ILE A 441 5.05 -6.36 -11.99
CA ILE A 441 5.29 -7.18 -10.81
C ILE A 441 5.68 -8.59 -11.22
N GLN A 442 4.78 -9.29 -11.95
CA GLN A 442 4.95 -10.72 -12.23
C GLN A 442 4.64 -11.09 -13.67
N PHE A 443 5.39 -12.07 -14.17
CA PHE A 443 5.00 -12.88 -15.32
C PHE A 443 5.09 -14.37 -14.97
N ARG A 444 4.07 -15.14 -15.33
CA ARG A 444 4.05 -16.58 -15.10
C ARG A 444 4.03 -17.32 -16.40
N LEU A 445 5.02 -18.19 -16.58
CA LEU A 445 5.14 -19.07 -17.72
C LEU A 445 4.27 -20.31 -17.54
N TRP A 446 3.42 -20.56 -18.54
CA TRP A 446 2.54 -21.71 -18.61
C TRP A 446 2.84 -22.55 -19.84
N ASN A 447 2.16 -23.68 -19.97
CA ASN A 447 2.16 -24.43 -21.21
C ASN A 447 1.68 -23.54 -22.38
N GLY A 448 2.55 -23.37 -23.38
CA GLY A 448 2.29 -22.49 -24.53
C GLY A 448 2.86 -21.07 -24.43
N SER A 449 3.47 -20.68 -23.32
CA SER A 449 4.29 -19.47 -23.27
C SER A 449 5.53 -19.64 -24.15
N SER A 450 5.93 -18.59 -24.87
CA SER A 450 7.10 -18.64 -25.73
C SER A 450 8.36 -18.15 -25.04
N ILE A 451 9.53 -18.52 -25.56
CA ILE A 451 10.82 -17.95 -25.12
C ILE A 451 10.87 -16.44 -25.32
N GLU A 452 10.21 -15.91 -26.32
CA GLU A 452 10.14 -14.47 -26.57
C GLU A 452 9.34 -13.74 -25.47
N ASP A 453 8.24 -14.36 -24.99
CA ASP A 453 7.50 -13.83 -23.84
C ASP A 453 8.38 -13.81 -22.58
N PHE A 454 9.18 -14.84 -22.37
CA PHE A 454 10.15 -14.90 -21.27
C PHE A 454 11.17 -13.77 -21.36
N LYS A 455 11.84 -13.63 -22.51
CA LYS A 455 12.83 -12.56 -22.73
C LYS A 455 12.24 -11.15 -22.57
N LYS A 456 11.00 -10.95 -23.00
CA LYS A 456 10.27 -9.71 -22.81
C LYS A 456 9.97 -9.46 -21.33
N ALA A 457 9.54 -10.49 -20.61
CA ALA A 457 9.24 -10.39 -19.18
C ALA A 457 10.50 -10.08 -18.35
N MET A 458 11.65 -10.66 -18.67
CA MET A 458 12.95 -10.35 -18.01
C MET A 458 13.28 -8.86 -18.02
N LYS A 459 12.87 -8.12 -19.05
CA LYS A 459 13.12 -6.68 -19.18
C LYS A 459 12.13 -5.81 -18.42
N THR A 460 10.95 -6.33 -18.11
CA THR A 460 9.81 -5.52 -17.65
C THR A 460 9.28 -5.91 -16.27
N LYS A 461 9.54 -7.13 -15.80
CA LYS A 461 8.96 -7.66 -14.55
C LYS A 461 9.99 -7.74 -13.43
N ILE A 462 9.51 -7.62 -12.19
CA ILE A 462 10.34 -7.88 -11.01
C ILE A 462 10.59 -9.38 -10.88
N TRP A 463 9.50 -10.17 -10.94
CA TRP A 463 9.58 -11.63 -10.79
C TRP A 463 9.01 -12.35 -12.03
N ILE A 464 9.68 -13.44 -12.36
CA ILE A 464 9.14 -14.43 -13.30
C ILE A 464 9.06 -15.76 -12.58
N ALA A 465 7.92 -16.44 -12.73
CA ALA A 465 7.73 -17.80 -12.24
C ALA A 465 7.37 -18.73 -13.40
N ASN A 466 7.81 -19.98 -13.33
CA ASN A 466 7.35 -20.99 -14.27
C ASN A 466 6.50 -22.07 -13.60
N SER A 467 5.71 -22.74 -14.38
CA SER A 467 5.15 -24.05 -14.02
C SER A 467 6.03 -25.14 -14.62
N VAL A 468 5.92 -26.37 -14.12
CA VAL A 468 6.60 -27.54 -14.73
C VAL A 468 6.42 -27.61 -16.24
N LYS A 469 5.23 -27.27 -16.74
CA LYS A 469 4.93 -27.22 -18.18
C LYS A 469 5.35 -25.93 -18.87
N GLY A 470 5.69 -24.91 -18.11
CA GLY A 470 6.21 -23.63 -18.62
C GLY A 470 7.73 -23.60 -18.73
N TRP A 471 8.42 -24.55 -18.10
CA TRP A 471 9.86 -24.70 -18.24
C TRP A 471 10.23 -25.15 -19.66
N GLN A 472 11.23 -24.50 -20.23
CA GLN A 472 11.78 -24.83 -21.56
C GLN A 472 13.32 -24.92 -21.45
N PRO A 473 13.97 -25.88 -22.13
CA PRO A 473 15.44 -26.08 -22.03
C PRO A 473 16.24 -24.81 -22.37
N GLU A 474 15.74 -23.99 -23.31
CA GLU A 474 16.39 -22.75 -23.72
C GLU A 474 16.42 -21.71 -22.58
N MET A 475 15.49 -21.76 -21.64
CA MET A 475 15.49 -20.89 -20.46
C MET A 475 16.75 -21.10 -19.63
N GLU A 476 17.23 -22.33 -19.51
CA GLU A 476 18.41 -22.65 -18.73
C GLU A 476 19.64 -21.89 -19.23
N THR A 477 19.90 -21.91 -20.53
CA THR A 477 21.00 -21.15 -21.14
C THR A 477 20.84 -19.66 -20.89
N ILE A 478 19.64 -19.10 -21.08
CA ILE A 478 19.38 -17.69 -20.88
C ILE A 478 19.60 -17.28 -19.43
N LEU A 479 19.13 -18.10 -18.47
CA LEU A 479 19.28 -17.82 -17.03
C LEU A 479 20.76 -17.95 -16.59
N GLN A 480 21.50 -18.94 -17.11
CA GLN A 480 22.94 -19.07 -16.88
C GLN A 480 23.68 -17.82 -17.33
N GLU A 481 23.46 -17.38 -18.55
CA GLU A 481 24.09 -16.16 -19.09
C GLU A 481 23.70 -14.91 -18.28
N PHE A 482 22.42 -14.79 -17.90
CA PHE A 482 21.91 -13.61 -17.20
C PHE A 482 22.45 -13.48 -15.77
N TYR A 483 22.59 -14.58 -15.04
CA TYR A 483 23.13 -14.61 -13.68
C TYR A 483 24.62 -14.84 -13.61
N GLY A 484 25.25 -15.27 -14.70
CA GLY A 484 26.68 -15.58 -14.76
C GLY A 484 27.03 -16.88 -14.04
N LEU A 485 26.19 -17.93 -14.18
CA LEU A 485 26.32 -19.23 -13.50
C LEU A 485 26.83 -20.32 -14.45
#